data_3ec234ca77af04c2288a6b17b51da54f
#
_entry.id   3ec234ca77af04c2288a6b17b51da54f
#
_cell.length_a   1.000
_cell.length_b   1.000
_cell.length_c   1.000
_cell.angle_alpha   90.00
_cell.angle_beta   90.00
_cell.angle_gamma   90.00
#
_symmetry.space_group_name_H-M   'P 1'
#
loop_
_entity.id
_entity.type
_entity.pdbx_description
1 polymer ?
#
loop_
_entity_poly.entity_id
_entity_poly.type
_entity_poly.pdbx_seq_one_letter_code
_entity_poly.pdbx_strand_id
1 'polypeptide(L)'
;DTKKTFETLNPENNKPWAVVPEASANDVDRAVKAAQKAFEGEWPKMLARDRAKFLRAIGNKLRENSELLGKIETIDTGKLYRETYQQAKYIAEYYDYYAGLADKVEGTVLPIDKPNIQAITTRIPIGVIAAIIPWNSQMFLTATKVAPALAMGNTVVIKCSELAPATMFEFAKLVEETGIPKGVINVVSGFGDPCGKALTTHNLVEKVAFTGGPET
;
A
#
# COMPACT_ATOMS: atom_id res chain seq x y z
N ASP A 1 13.28 15.51 -7.87
CA ASP A 1 12.08 16.33 -7.99
C ASP A 1 12.09 17.09 -9.32
N THR A 2 11.69 16.37 -10.41
CA THR A 2 11.73 16.89 -11.79
C THR A 2 10.60 17.88 -12.08
N LYS A 3 9.61 18.00 -11.18
CA LYS A 3 8.33 18.70 -11.39
C LYS A 3 7.57 18.22 -12.63
N LYS A 4 7.93 17.04 -13.17
CA LYS A 4 7.19 16.44 -14.27
C LYS A 4 5.85 15.95 -13.79
N THR A 5 4.86 16.06 -14.65
CA THR A 5 3.49 15.59 -14.42
C THR A 5 2.97 14.91 -15.67
N PHE A 6 1.94 14.10 -15.51
CA PHE A 6 1.18 13.55 -16.61
C PHE A 6 -0.32 13.64 -16.31
N GLU A 7 -1.11 13.59 -17.35
CA GLU A 7 -2.56 13.65 -17.27
C GLU A 7 -3.14 12.24 -17.13
N THR A 8 -4.13 12.07 -16.26
CA THR A 8 -4.98 10.87 -16.27
C THR A 8 -6.26 11.17 -17.02
N LEU A 9 -6.71 10.20 -17.83
CA LEU A 9 -7.84 10.35 -18.72
C LEU A 9 -9.09 9.69 -18.12
N ASN A 10 -10.24 10.34 -18.30
CA ASN A 10 -11.53 9.68 -18.05
C ASN A 10 -11.84 8.76 -19.24
N PRO A 11 -11.94 7.43 -19.05
CA PRO A 11 -12.17 6.48 -20.12
C PRO A 11 -13.57 6.63 -20.80
N GLU A 12 -14.52 7.29 -20.15
CA GLU A 12 -15.85 7.54 -20.72
C GLU A 12 -15.77 8.49 -21.94
N ASN A 13 -14.89 9.50 -21.86
CA ASN A 13 -14.84 10.54 -22.89
C ASN A 13 -13.45 10.80 -23.43
N ASN A 14 -12.44 10.06 -22.93
CA ASN A 14 -11.03 10.14 -23.29
C ASN A 14 -10.43 11.56 -23.11
N LYS A 15 -10.93 12.33 -22.13
CA LYS A 15 -10.42 13.66 -21.80
C LYS A 15 -9.62 13.65 -20.51
N PRO A 16 -8.56 14.46 -20.40
CA PRO A 16 -7.89 14.70 -19.16
C PRO A 16 -8.86 15.22 -18.08
N TRP A 17 -8.76 14.69 -16.87
CA TRP A 17 -9.57 15.15 -15.75
C TRP A 17 -8.74 15.44 -14.49
N ALA A 18 -7.53 14.89 -14.39
CA ALA A 18 -6.60 15.21 -13.34
C ALA A 18 -5.15 15.21 -13.86
N VAL A 19 -4.29 15.92 -13.13
CA VAL A 19 -2.85 15.97 -13.38
C VAL A 19 -2.15 15.43 -12.15
N VAL A 20 -1.24 14.47 -12.37
CA VAL A 20 -0.52 13.79 -11.29
C VAL A 20 1.00 13.86 -11.49
N PRO A 21 1.80 13.81 -10.42
CA PRO A 21 3.25 13.84 -10.55
C PRO A 21 3.79 12.58 -11.23
N GLU A 22 4.82 12.75 -12.08
CA GLU A 22 5.60 11.68 -12.67
C GLU A 22 6.87 11.45 -11.84
N ALA A 23 6.89 10.37 -11.07
CA ALA A 23 8.02 10.03 -10.22
C ALA A 23 9.22 9.56 -11.05
N SER A 24 10.36 10.16 -10.79
CA SER A 24 11.65 9.73 -11.28
C SER A 24 12.26 8.62 -10.41
N ALA A 25 13.37 8.02 -10.85
CA ALA A 25 14.14 7.09 -10.03
C ALA A 25 14.58 7.73 -8.68
N ASN A 26 14.91 9.03 -8.67
CA ASN A 26 15.28 9.75 -7.44
C ASN A 26 14.08 9.91 -6.49
N ASP A 27 12.87 10.08 -7.01
CA ASP A 27 11.66 10.17 -6.18
C ASP A 27 11.34 8.81 -5.55
N VAL A 28 11.55 7.72 -6.30
CA VAL A 28 11.44 6.35 -5.79
C VAL A 28 12.48 6.10 -4.70
N ASP A 29 13.74 6.47 -4.91
CA ASP A 29 14.82 6.34 -3.91
C ASP A 29 14.45 7.08 -2.61
N ARG A 30 13.92 8.30 -2.69
CA ARG A 30 13.46 9.06 -1.53
C ARG A 30 12.32 8.35 -0.79
N ALA A 31 11.34 7.80 -1.53
CA ALA A 31 10.21 7.09 -0.95
C ALA A 31 10.67 5.80 -0.25
N VAL A 32 11.57 5.04 -0.88
CA VAL A 32 12.14 3.81 -0.28
C VAL A 32 12.99 4.13 0.94
N LYS A 33 13.82 5.17 0.90
CA LYS A 33 14.61 5.62 2.07
C LYS A 33 13.72 6.11 3.21
N ALA A 34 12.61 6.78 2.92
CA ALA A 34 11.63 7.16 3.94
C ALA A 34 10.97 5.93 4.58
N ALA A 35 10.63 4.91 3.75
CA ALA A 35 10.10 3.64 4.22
C ALA A 35 11.12 2.88 5.08
N GLN A 36 12.38 2.82 4.65
CA GLN A 36 13.46 2.19 5.40
C GLN A 36 13.68 2.89 6.75
N LYS A 37 13.73 4.21 6.76
CA LYS A 37 13.87 4.98 8.01
C LYS A 37 12.73 4.72 9.00
N ALA A 38 11.49 4.59 8.50
CA ALA A 38 10.35 4.24 9.34
C ALA A 38 10.46 2.81 9.87
N PHE A 39 10.95 1.88 9.05
CA PHE A 39 11.20 0.49 9.44
C PHE A 39 12.32 0.34 10.48
N GLU A 40 13.38 1.12 10.40
CA GLU A 40 14.45 1.15 11.41
C GLU A 40 14.03 1.86 12.71
N GLY A 41 12.96 2.64 12.65
CA GLY A 41 12.43 3.45 13.74
C GLY A 41 11.56 2.70 14.75
N GLU A 42 10.47 3.35 15.15
CA GLU A 42 9.56 2.82 16.17
C GLU A 42 8.47 1.89 15.59
N TRP A 43 8.20 1.96 14.29
CA TRP A 43 7.10 1.23 13.67
C TRP A 43 7.15 -0.30 13.91
N PRO A 44 8.24 -1.04 13.59
CA PRO A 44 8.29 -2.48 13.81
C PRO A 44 8.40 -2.87 15.29
N LYS A 45 8.87 -1.95 16.16
CA LYS A 45 8.97 -2.14 17.61
C LYS A 45 7.63 -1.93 18.32
N MET A 46 6.69 -1.27 17.65
CA MET A 46 5.36 -1.00 18.17
C MET A 46 4.62 -2.31 18.43
N LEU A 47 3.88 -2.39 19.53
CA LEU A 47 3.05 -3.56 19.82
C LEU A 47 2.03 -3.78 18.71
N ALA A 48 1.77 -5.04 18.38
CA ALA A 48 0.81 -5.41 17.32
C ALA A 48 -0.57 -4.76 17.52
N ARG A 49 -1.06 -4.70 18.77
CA ARG A 49 -2.31 -4.01 19.14
C ARG A 49 -2.31 -2.52 18.81
N ASP A 50 -1.15 -1.87 18.86
CA ASP A 50 -1.03 -0.42 18.56
C ASP A 50 -0.96 -0.17 17.07
N ARG A 51 -0.26 -1.03 16.30
CA ARG A 51 -0.35 -1.04 14.83
C ARG A 51 -1.78 -1.29 14.35
N ALA A 52 -2.50 -2.21 15.01
CA ALA A 52 -3.91 -2.49 14.71
C ALA A 52 -4.83 -1.26 14.84
N LYS A 53 -4.52 -0.31 15.74
CA LYS A 53 -5.27 0.95 15.86
C LYS A 53 -5.17 1.79 14.57
N PHE A 54 -3.98 1.86 13.97
CA PHE A 54 -3.78 2.57 12.69
C PHE A 54 -4.52 1.88 11.54
N LEU A 55 -4.50 0.54 11.48
CA LEU A 55 -5.27 -0.18 10.47
C LEU A 55 -6.77 0.13 10.59
N ARG A 56 -7.34 0.09 11.79
CA ARG A 56 -8.76 0.47 12.02
C ARG A 56 -9.02 1.94 11.67
N ALA A 57 -8.09 2.83 11.99
CA ALA A 57 -8.23 4.25 11.63
C ALA A 57 -8.26 4.43 10.11
N ILE A 58 -7.41 3.71 9.35
CA ILE A 58 -7.46 3.68 7.89
C ILE A 58 -8.82 3.15 7.41
N GLY A 59 -9.28 2.01 7.94
CA GLY A 59 -10.59 1.44 7.61
C GLY A 59 -11.74 2.43 7.85
N ASN A 60 -11.73 3.16 8.97
CA ASN A 60 -12.73 4.18 9.27
C ASN A 60 -12.69 5.32 8.26
N LYS A 61 -11.50 5.85 7.93
CA LYS A 61 -11.34 6.90 6.92
C LYS A 61 -11.88 6.49 5.56
N LEU A 62 -11.65 5.23 5.16
CA LEU A 62 -12.17 4.69 3.90
C LEU A 62 -13.70 4.59 3.90
N ARG A 63 -14.33 4.19 5.00
CA ARG A 63 -15.80 4.16 5.14
C ARG A 63 -16.40 5.55 5.07
N GLU A 64 -15.85 6.46 5.85
CA GLU A 64 -16.30 7.86 5.92
C GLU A 64 -16.23 8.55 4.56
N ASN A 65 -15.24 8.22 3.73
CA ASN A 65 -14.99 8.82 2.44
C ASN A 65 -15.37 7.93 1.25
N SER A 66 -16.15 6.86 1.47
CA SER A 66 -16.50 5.87 0.44
C SER A 66 -17.20 6.48 -0.78
N GLU A 67 -18.00 7.54 -0.58
CA GLU A 67 -18.67 8.26 -1.67
C GLU A 67 -17.65 8.99 -2.56
N LEU A 68 -16.73 9.73 -1.96
CA LEU A 68 -15.68 10.46 -2.68
C LEU A 68 -14.76 9.49 -3.43
N LEU A 69 -14.26 8.47 -2.73
CA LEU A 69 -13.37 7.46 -3.31
C LEU A 69 -14.04 6.71 -4.46
N GLY A 70 -15.30 6.33 -4.30
CA GLY A 70 -16.08 5.69 -5.35
C GLY A 70 -16.25 6.57 -6.59
N LYS A 71 -16.53 7.87 -6.41
CA LYS A 71 -16.61 8.82 -7.53
C LYS A 71 -15.29 8.95 -8.28
N ILE A 72 -14.19 9.15 -7.53
CA ILE A 72 -12.85 9.28 -8.12
C ILE A 72 -12.49 8.00 -8.89
N GLU A 73 -12.65 6.82 -8.29
CA GLU A 73 -12.32 5.55 -8.96
C GLU A 73 -13.20 5.31 -10.18
N THR A 74 -14.47 5.71 -10.17
CA THR A 74 -15.36 5.65 -11.34
C THR A 74 -14.83 6.51 -12.49
N ILE A 75 -14.47 7.75 -12.23
CA ILE A 75 -13.95 8.66 -13.26
C ILE A 75 -12.61 8.17 -13.82
N ASP A 76 -11.76 7.63 -12.95
CA ASP A 76 -10.42 7.21 -13.30
C ASP A 76 -10.38 5.86 -14.04
N THR A 77 -11.34 4.96 -13.78
CA THR A 77 -11.34 3.57 -14.28
C THR A 77 -12.46 3.25 -15.26
N GLY A 78 -13.52 4.05 -15.32
CA GLY A 78 -14.74 3.76 -16.09
C GLY A 78 -15.67 2.72 -15.47
N LYS A 79 -15.40 2.24 -14.24
CA LYS A 79 -16.27 1.29 -13.52
C LYS A 79 -17.58 1.94 -13.09
N LEU A 80 -18.61 1.13 -12.90
CA LEU A 80 -19.89 1.62 -12.39
C LEU A 80 -19.77 2.17 -10.98
N TYR A 81 -20.29 3.36 -10.75
CA TYR A 81 -20.24 4.03 -9.44
C TYR A 81 -20.78 3.17 -8.29
N ARG A 82 -21.88 2.43 -8.51
CA ARG A 82 -22.39 1.53 -7.47
C ARG A 82 -21.38 0.47 -7.02
N GLU A 83 -20.51 0.03 -7.94
CA GLU A 83 -19.48 -0.97 -7.65
C GLU A 83 -18.31 -0.34 -6.91
N THR A 84 -17.81 0.78 -7.39
CA THR A 84 -16.68 1.48 -6.76
C THR A 84 -17.04 1.99 -5.37
N TYR A 85 -18.25 2.50 -5.17
CA TYR A 85 -18.77 2.91 -3.87
C TYR A 85 -18.87 1.74 -2.87
N GLN A 86 -19.46 0.61 -3.29
CA GLN A 86 -19.52 -0.58 -2.45
C GLN A 86 -18.13 -1.16 -2.18
N GLN A 87 -17.26 -1.15 -3.17
CA GLN A 87 -15.89 -1.60 -3.02
C GLN A 87 -15.12 -0.76 -1.99
N ALA A 88 -15.28 0.57 -1.98
CA ALA A 88 -14.65 1.44 -1.00
C ALA A 88 -15.06 1.08 0.45
N LYS A 89 -16.33 0.71 0.67
CA LYS A 89 -16.81 0.21 1.97
C LYS A 89 -16.23 -1.15 2.32
N TYR A 90 -16.23 -2.09 1.38
CA TYR A 90 -15.72 -3.44 1.56
C TYR A 90 -14.21 -3.45 1.85
N ILE A 91 -13.45 -2.57 1.22
CA ILE A 91 -12.00 -2.44 1.44
C ILE A 91 -11.70 -2.09 2.91
N ALA A 92 -12.54 -1.30 3.55
CA ALA A 92 -12.36 -0.98 4.97
C ALA A 92 -12.41 -2.23 5.86
N GLU A 93 -13.20 -3.24 5.50
CA GLU A 93 -13.26 -4.52 6.22
C GLU A 93 -11.95 -5.30 6.12
N TYR A 94 -11.19 -5.16 5.04
CA TYR A 94 -9.85 -5.74 4.92
C TYR A 94 -8.90 -5.18 6.00
N TYR A 95 -8.91 -3.88 6.19
CA TYR A 95 -8.08 -3.27 7.24
C TYR A 95 -8.52 -3.72 8.64
N ASP A 96 -9.82 -3.83 8.89
CA ASP A 96 -10.35 -4.34 10.16
C ASP A 96 -9.97 -5.81 10.38
N TYR A 97 -10.07 -6.64 9.35
CA TYR A 97 -9.67 -8.04 9.40
C TYR A 97 -8.20 -8.20 9.79
N TYR A 98 -7.29 -7.52 9.09
CA TYR A 98 -5.86 -7.58 9.38
C TYR A 98 -5.49 -6.87 10.70
N ALA A 99 -6.24 -5.86 11.12
CA ALA A 99 -6.12 -5.30 12.46
C ALA A 99 -6.46 -6.34 13.54
N GLY A 100 -7.48 -7.16 13.28
CA GLY A 100 -7.85 -8.28 14.16
C GLY A 100 -6.83 -9.42 14.20
N LEU A 101 -6.06 -9.59 13.12
CA LEU A 101 -5.02 -10.61 13.00
C LEU A 101 -3.63 -10.18 13.51
N ALA A 102 -3.40 -8.89 13.67
CA ALA A 102 -2.05 -8.35 13.93
C ALA A 102 -1.37 -8.97 15.17
N ASP A 103 -2.13 -9.29 16.20
CA ASP A 103 -1.67 -9.91 17.46
C ASP A 103 -1.95 -11.42 17.55
N LYS A 104 -2.34 -12.05 16.44
CA LYS A 104 -2.65 -13.48 16.34
C LYS A 104 -1.64 -14.30 15.56
N VAL A 105 -0.52 -13.68 15.20
CA VAL A 105 0.53 -14.35 14.39
C VAL A 105 1.37 -15.22 15.31
N GLU A 106 1.27 -16.51 15.11
CA GLU A 106 1.91 -17.53 15.93
C GLU A 106 3.24 -18.00 15.33
N GLY A 107 4.10 -18.56 16.20
CA GLY A 107 5.24 -19.38 15.85
C GLY A 107 4.97 -20.86 16.09
N THR A 108 5.96 -21.69 15.79
CA THR A 108 5.88 -23.14 15.94
C THR A 108 6.99 -23.64 16.85
N VAL A 109 6.69 -24.58 17.72
CA VAL A 109 7.69 -25.37 18.43
C VAL A 109 8.05 -26.56 17.52
N LEU A 110 9.32 -26.65 17.14
CA LEU A 110 9.81 -27.73 16.26
C LEU A 110 10.22 -28.94 17.10
N PRO A 111 9.85 -30.16 16.67
CA PRO A 111 10.34 -31.37 17.31
C PRO A 111 11.84 -31.51 17.04
N ILE A 112 12.63 -31.63 18.12
CA ILE A 112 14.06 -31.91 18.04
C ILE A 112 14.31 -33.11 18.97
N ASP A 113 14.93 -34.15 18.42
CA ASP A 113 15.32 -35.35 19.16
C ASP A 113 16.64 -35.13 19.94
N LYS A 114 16.60 -34.10 20.84
CA LYS A 114 17.69 -33.78 21.76
C LYS A 114 17.13 -33.28 23.08
N PRO A 115 17.38 -33.94 24.22
CA PRO A 115 16.68 -33.65 25.47
C PRO A 115 16.93 -32.26 26.04
N ASN A 116 18.00 -31.57 25.65
CA ASN A 116 18.39 -30.26 26.20
C ASN A 116 18.27 -29.12 25.17
N ILE A 117 17.55 -29.33 24.05
CA ILE A 117 17.38 -28.35 23.01
C ILE A 117 15.89 -28.12 22.75
N GLN A 118 15.47 -26.87 22.72
CA GLN A 118 14.17 -26.43 22.24
C GLN A 118 14.37 -25.52 21.03
N ALA A 119 13.68 -25.82 19.93
CA ALA A 119 13.66 -24.96 18.75
C ALA A 119 12.27 -24.35 18.56
N ILE A 120 12.23 -23.05 18.35
CA ILE A 120 10.99 -22.31 18.09
C ILE A 120 11.17 -21.45 16.83
N THR A 121 10.08 -21.23 16.09
CA THR A 121 10.02 -20.24 15.05
C THR A 121 9.27 -19.00 15.52
N THR A 122 9.71 -17.84 15.06
CA THR A 122 8.99 -16.57 15.25
C THR A 122 8.82 -15.89 13.90
N ARG A 123 7.70 -15.15 13.74
CA ARG A 123 7.46 -14.34 12.54
C ARG A 123 7.92 -12.92 12.81
N ILE A 124 8.81 -12.42 11.97
CA ILE A 124 9.32 -11.05 12.05
C ILE A 124 8.98 -10.28 10.77
N PRO A 125 8.84 -8.94 10.82
CA PRO A 125 8.71 -8.14 9.61
C PRO A 125 10.00 -8.25 8.77
N ILE A 126 9.85 -8.19 7.45
CA ILE A 126 10.98 -8.36 6.51
C ILE A 126 11.58 -7.04 6.05
N GLY A 127 10.87 -5.92 6.14
CA GLY A 127 11.38 -4.61 5.72
C GLY A 127 10.43 -3.81 4.85
N VAL A 128 10.99 -3.17 3.83
CA VAL A 128 10.25 -2.36 2.86
C VAL A 128 9.61 -3.24 1.80
N ILE A 129 8.31 -3.10 1.62
CA ILE A 129 7.53 -3.81 0.61
C ILE A 129 7.21 -2.86 -0.55
N ALA A 130 7.60 -3.22 -1.76
CA ALA A 130 7.13 -2.58 -2.98
C ALA A 130 5.77 -3.17 -3.38
N ALA A 131 4.72 -2.37 -3.35
CA ALA A 131 3.37 -2.76 -3.76
C ALA A 131 3.05 -2.16 -5.14
N ILE A 132 3.04 -2.97 -6.19
CA ILE A 132 2.72 -2.54 -7.55
C ILE A 132 1.27 -2.88 -7.86
N ILE A 133 0.50 -1.86 -8.21
CA ILE A 133 -0.96 -1.91 -8.30
C ILE A 133 -1.38 -1.61 -9.75
N PRO A 134 -2.25 -2.44 -10.36
CA PRO A 134 -2.81 -2.17 -11.69
C PRO A 134 -3.95 -1.16 -11.64
N TRP A 135 -4.46 -0.78 -12.81
CA TRP A 135 -5.48 0.26 -12.95
C TRP A 135 -6.92 -0.16 -12.55
N ASN A 136 -7.25 -1.43 -12.65
CA ASN A 136 -8.64 -1.91 -12.65
C ASN A 136 -9.33 -1.99 -11.26
N SER A 137 -8.60 -1.94 -10.17
CA SER A 137 -9.14 -1.94 -8.78
C SER A 137 -8.08 -1.46 -7.80
N GLN A 138 -7.63 -0.22 -7.94
CA GLN A 138 -6.47 0.29 -7.23
C GLN A 138 -6.63 0.20 -5.71
N MET A 139 -7.75 0.69 -5.18
CA MET A 139 -8.01 0.67 -3.75
C MET A 139 -8.06 -0.75 -3.18
N PHE A 140 -8.75 -1.68 -3.86
CA PHE A 140 -8.88 -3.06 -3.41
C PHE A 140 -7.52 -3.77 -3.42
N LEU A 141 -6.79 -3.69 -4.53
CA LEU A 141 -5.49 -4.34 -4.66
C LEU A 141 -4.40 -3.70 -3.80
N THR A 142 -4.57 -2.43 -3.43
CA THR A 142 -3.77 -1.77 -2.40
C THR A 142 -4.05 -2.40 -1.03
N ALA A 143 -5.31 -2.53 -0.64
CA ALA A 143 -5.67 -3.09 0.67
C ALA A 143 -5.14 -4.52 0.84
N THR A 144 -5.23 -5.37 -0.20
CA THR A 144 -4.74 -6.76 -0.15
C THR A 144 -3.23 -6.88 0.08
N LYS A 145 -2.46 -5.84 -0.20
CA LYS A 145 -1.00 -5.79 -0.02
C LYS A 145 -0.61 -5.01 1.24
N VAL A 146 -1.23 -3.84 1.43
CA VAL A 146 -0.86 -2.90 2.49
C VAL A 146 -1.33 -3.38 3.85
N ALA A 147 -2.59 -3.82 3.98
CA ALA A 147 -3.13 -4.21 5.28
C ALA A 147 -2.34 -5.35 5.95
N PRO A 148 -2.03 -6.48 5.28
CA PRO A 148 -1.20 -7.52 5.87
C PRO A 148 0.25 -7.07 6.13
N ALA A 149 0.84 -6.24 5.24
CA ALA A 149 2.18 -5.73 5.42
C ALA A 149 2.29 -4.89 6.71
N LEU A 150 1.35 -3.97 6.92
CA LEU A 150 1.31 -3.12 8.11
C LEU A 150 1.02 -3.91 9.39
N ALA A 151 0.10 -4.88 9.34
CA ALA A 151 -0.22 -5.72 10.49
C ALA A 151 1.04 -6.43 11.02
N MET A 152 1.92 -6.87 10.10
CA MET A 152 3.19 -7.52 10.43
C MET A 152 4.34 -6.56 10.74
N GLY A 153 4.12 -5.24 10.70
CA GLY A 153 5.15 -4.25 11.03
C GLY A 153 6.10 -3.89 9.87
N ASN A 154 5.77 -4.27 8.64
CA ASN A 154 6.50 -3.83 7.45
C ASN A 154 6.11 -2.39 7.07
N THR A 155 6.93 -1.74 6.25
CA THR A 155 6.63 -0.48 5.59
C THR A 155 6.40 -0.68 4.10
N VAL A 156 5.66 0.22 3.45
CA VAL A 156 5.22 0.02 2.07
C VAL A 156 5.48 1.24 1.21
N VAL A 157 5.99 0.99 -0.01
CA VAL A 157 5.99 1.95 -1.11
C VAL A 157 5.04 1.44 -2.18
N ILE A 158 3.97 2.17 -2.43
CA ILE A 158 2.94 1.84 -3.40
C ILE A 158 3.26 2.54 -4.72
N LYS A 159 3.43 1.78 -5.80
CA LYS A 159 3.44 2.33 -7.16
C LYS A 159 2.06 2.10 -7.76
N CYS A 160 1.29 3.17 -7.93
CA CYS A 160 0.00 3.11 -8.62
C CYS A 160 0.18 3.04 -10.14
N SER A 161 -0.87 2.56 -10.83
CA SER A 161 -0.87 2.57 -12.29
C SER A 161 -0.96 4.00 -12.83
N GLU A 162 -0.28 4.25 -13.92
CA GLU A 162 -0.36 5.50 -14.67
C GLU A 162 -1.73 5.73 -15.33
N LEU A 163 -2.47 4.64 -15.55
CA LEU A 163 -3.78 4.70 -16.22
C LEU A 163 -4.93 5.16 -15.31
N ALA A 164 -4.79 5.00 -13.98
CA ALA A 164 -5.81 5.40 -13.02
C ALA A 164 -5.21 5.74 -11.64
N PRO A 165 -4.37 6.76 -11.52
CA PRO A 165 -3.61 7.04 -10.30
C PRO A 165 -4.36 7.85 -9.24
N ALA A 166 -5.45 8.55 -9.59
CA ALA A 166 -5.99 9.63 -8.78
C ALA A 166 -6.51 9.16 -7.42
N THR A 167 -7.18 8.01 -7.36
CA THR A 167 -7.71 7.44 -6.11
C THR A 167 -6.60 7.21 -5.08
N MET A 168 -5.39 6.89 -5.52
CA MET A 168 -4.27 6.61 -4.62
C MET A 168 -3.70 7.86 -3.94
N PHE A 169 -3.83 9.03 -4.56
CA PHE A 169 -3.46 10.29 -3.92
C PHE A 169 -4.47 10.70 -2.85
N GLU A 170 -5.75 10.45 -3.09
CA GLU A 170 -6.77 10.67 -2.05
C GLU A 170 -6.58 9.68 -0.88
N PHE A 171 -6.34 8.42 -1.18
CA PHE A 171 -5.95 7.43 -0.16
C PHE A 171 -4.77 7.92 0.68
N ALA A 172 -3.71 8.45 0.06
CA ALA A 172 -2.53 8.95 0.78
C ALA A 172 -2.88 10.07 1.77
N LYS A 173 -3.77 11.01 1.39
CA LYS A 173 -4.25 12.08 2.28
C LYS A 173 -5.01 11.50 3.48
N LEU A 174 -5.95 10.58 3.22
CA LEU A 174 -6.73 9.93 4.28
C LEU A 174 -5.84 9.13 5.24
N VAL A 175 -4.79 8.49 4.72
CA VAL A 175 -3.79 7.79 5.54
C VAL A 175 -3.03 8.78 6.43
N GLU A 176 -2.60 9.93 5.91
CA GLU A 176 -1.91 10.96 6.69
C GLU A 176 -2.77 11.45 7.86
N GLU A 177 -4.08 11.62 7.65
CA GLU A 177 -5.03 12.01 8.68
C GLU A 177 -5.18 11.01 9.84
N THR A 178 -4.79 9.75 9.65
CA THR A 178 -4.80 8.74 10.73
C THR A 178 -3.71 8.94 11.76
N GLY A 179 -2.71 9.78 11.47
CA GLY A 179 -1.54 9.97 12.32
C GLY A 179 -0.56 8.80 12.29
N ILE A 180 -0.66 7.88 11.34
CA ILE A 180 0.35 6.81 11.16
C ILE A 180 1.74 7.43 10.97
N PRO A 181 2.81 6.85 11.55
CA PRO A 181 4.15 7.43 11.45
C PRO A 181 4.57 7.67 10.01
N LYS A 182 5.18 8.83 9.76
CA LYS A 182 5.66 9.22 8.42
C LYS A 182 6.63 8.18 7.86
N GLY A 183 6.47 7.87 6.58
CA GLY A 183 7.29 6.87 5.88
C GLY A 183 6.76 5.43 5.96
N VAL A 184 5.81 5.11 6.85
CA VAL A 184 5.23 3.75 6.93
C VAL A 184 4.50 3.39 5.65
N ILE A 185 3.78 4.34 5.06
CA ILE A 185 3.14 4.22 3.74
C ILE A 185 3.61 5.36 2.87
N ASN A 186 4.05 5.05 1.66
CA ASN A 186 4.46 6.02 0.64
C ASN A 186 3.76 5.68 -0.68
N VAL A 187 3.37 6.69 -1.45
CA VAL A 187 2.73 6.52 -2.76
C VAL A 187 3.57 7.22 -3.80
N VAL A 188 3.89 6.53 -4.87
CA VAL A 188 4.54 7.07 -6.06
C VAL A 188 3.71 6.75 -7.30
N SER A 189 3.66 7.67 -8.24
CA SER A 189 3.02 7.52 -9.55
C SER A 189 4.05 7.65 -10.65
N GLY A 190 3.82 7.00 -11.78
CA GLY A 190 4.71 7.04 -12.92
C GLY A 190 4.64 5.76 -13.74
N PHE A 191 5.41 5.74 -14.80
CA PHE A 191 5.42 4.65 -15.77
C PHE A 191 6.22 3.43 -15.26
N GLY A 192 6.14 2.31 -16.00
CA GLY A 192 6.92 1.12 -15.69
C GLY A 192 8.42 1.40 -15.66
N ASP A 193 8.93 2.13 -16.66
CA ASP A 193 10.27 2.71 -16.68
C ASP A 193 10.16 4.25 -16.68
N PRO A 194 10.84 4.99 -15.80
CA PRO A 194 11.82 4.54 -14.81
C PRO A 194 11.24 4.15 -13.43
N CYS A 195 9.99 4.54 -13.11
CA CYS A 195 9.44 4.47 -11.74
C CYS A 195 9.32 3.02 -11.24
N GLY A 196 8.63 2.15 -11.99
CA GLY A 196 8.44 0.74 -11.62
C GLY A 196 9.76 -0.01 -11.52
N LYS A 197 10.63 0.18 -12.53
CA LYS A 197 11.96 -0.44 -12.59
C LYS A 197 12.83 -0.02 -11.40
N ALA A 198 12.90 1.28 -11.12
CA ALA A 198 13.66 1.78 -9.97
C ALA A 198 13.16 1.18 -8.64
N LEU A 199 11.85 0.99 -8.49
CA LEU A 199 11.27 0.42 -7.29
C LEU A 199 11.58 -1.08 -7.15
N THR A 200 11.46 -1.86 -8.24
CA THR A 200 11.67 -3.31 -8.19
C THR A 200 13.13 -3.72 -8.10
N THR A 201 14.06 -2.87 -8.52
CA THR A 201 15.51 -3.12 -8.47
C THR A 201 16.20 -2.43 -7.31
N HIS A 202 15.45 -1.74 -6.44
CA HIS A 202 16.02 -1.00 -5.33
C HIS A 202 16.55 -1.95 -4.25
N ASN A 203 17.79 -1.77 -3.81
CA ASN A 203 18.50 -2.65 -2.88
C ASN A 203 17.96 -2.66 -1.45
N LEU A 204 17.10 -1.71 -1.07
CA LEU A 204 16.43 -1.67 0.24
C LEU A 204 14.99 -2.23 0.18
N VAL A 205 14.54 -2.70 -0.99
CA VAL A 205 13.24 -3.36 -1.14
C VAL A 205 13.40 -4.85 -0.91
N GLU A 206 12.77 -5.37 0.14
CA GLU A 206 12.89 -6.76 0.56
C GLU A 206 11.87 -7.69 -0.10
N LYS A 207 10.75 -7.11 -0.57
CA LYS A 207 9.70 -7.87 -1.25
C LYS A 207 8.97 -7.01 -2.27
N VAL A 208 8.67 -7.60 -3.41
CA VAL A 208 7.76 -7.04 -4.41
C VAL A 208 6.42 -7.79 -4.35
N ALA A 209 5.34 -7.06 -4.06
CA ALA A 209 3.97 -7.54 -4.11
C ALA A 209 3.32 -6.97 -5.38
N PHE A 210 3.27 -7.77 -6.42
CA PHE A 210 2.86 -7.36 -7.76
C PHE A 210 1.47 -7.89 -8.13
N THR A 211 0.68 -7.06 -8.78
CA THR A 211 -0.49 -7.44 -9.56
C THR A 211 -0.48 -6.61 -10.85
N GLY A 212 -0.51 -7.28 -12.00
CA GLY A 212 -0.43 -6.62 -13.30
C GLY A 212 -0.44 -7.63 -14.45
N GLY A 213 -0.11 -7.17 -15.64
CA GLY A 213 0.00 -8.00 -16.83
C GLY A 213 1.27 -8.85 -16.86
N PRO A 214 1.29 -9.92 -17.68
CA PRO A 214 2.44 -10.82 -17.80
C PRO A 214 3.68 -10.16 -18.44
N GLU A 215 3.50 -9.05 -19.14
CA GLU A 215 4.59 -8.33 -19.82
C GLU A 215 5.32 -7.34 -18.89
N THR A 216 4.81 -7.13 -17.67
CA THR A 216 5.39 -6.22 -16.67
C THR A 216 6.30 -6.99 -15.73
#